data_36a318dc3be2569f18290cb69598a2d9
#
_entry.id   36a318dc3be2569f18290cb69598a2d9
#
_cell.length_a   1.000
_cell.length_b   1.000
_cell.length_c   1.000
_cell.angle_alpha   90.00
_cell.angle_beta   90.00
_cell.angle_gamma   90.00
#
_symmetry.space_group_name_H-M   'P 1'
#
loop_
_entity.id
_entity.type
_entity.pdbx_description
1 polymer ?
#
loop_
_entity_poly.entity_id
_entity_poly.type
_entity_poly.pdbx_seq_one_letter_code
_entity_poly.pdbx_strand_id
1 'polypeptide(L)'
;YTNGLVFPGGHIEQGESFRDSVIREIKEETGLDIFEPQPCGFKDWIQDDGTRYIVLLYKTNKFSGTLRSSEEGHVFWLDRKDLDEANFIWDMRELMEIFETDQYSEFFFEYKNGEHGAIVEVGVH
;
A
#
# COMPACT_ATOMS: atom_id res chain seq x y z
N TYR A 1 -0.36 -13.09 12.65
CA TYR A 1 -1.17 -11.87 12.49
C TYR A 1 -0.61 -10.74 13.34
N THR A 2 -0.48 -9.57 12.79
CA THR A 2 0.12 -8.43 13.46
C THR A 2 -0.91 -7.35 13.76
N ASN A 3 -0.71 -6.65 14.88
CA ASN A 3 -1.53 -5.50 15.26
C ASN A 3 -0.85 -4.23 14.78
N GLY A 4 -1.47 -3.55 13.82
CA GLY A 4 -0.94 -2.31 13.31
C GLY A 4 -1.70 -1.85 12.10
N LEU A 5 -1.32 -0.70 11.58
CA LEU A 5 -2.02 -0.04 10.48
C LEU A 5 -1.36 -0.33 9.14
N VAL A 6 -2.18 -0.57 8.14
CA VAL A 6 -1.74 -0.70 6.75
C VAL A 6 -2.67 0.12 5.87
N PHE A 7 -2.18 0.51 4.69
CA PHE A 7 -3.02 1.10 3.67
C PHE A 7 -3.87 0.01 3.01
N PRO A 8 -5.10 0.33 2.59
CA PRO A 8 -5.94 -0.65 1.93
C PRO A 8 -5.39 -1.04 0.57
N GLY A 9 -5.67 -2.27 0.15
CA GLY A 9 -5.26 -2.78 -1.15
C GLY A 9 -5.51 -4.26 -1.25
N GLY A 10 -5.15 -4.84 -2.37
CA GLY A 10 -5.35 -6.26 -2.61
C GLY A 10 -4.70 -6.71 -3.90
N HIS A 11 -5.09 -7.90 -4.35
CA HIS A 11 -4.50 -8.53 -5.52
C HIS A 11 -5.24 -8.13 -6.80
N ILE A 12 -4.47 -7.96 -7.87
CA ILE A 12 -5.02 -7.70 -9.19
C ILE A 12 -5.58 -9.02 -9.74
N GLU A 13 -6.82 -8.99 -10.20
CA GLU A 13 -7.45 -10.17 -10.77
C GLU A 13 -7.13 -10.30 -12.26
N GLN A 14 -7.22 -11.53 -12.74
CA GLN A 14 -6.93 -11.80 -14.15
C GLN A 14 -7.87 -11.02 -15.06
N GLY A 15 -7.30 -10.37 -16.08
CA GLY A 15 -8.07 -9.60 -17.03
C GLY A 15 -8.44 -8.20 -16.57
N GLU A 16 -8.05 -7.83 -15.38
CA GLU A 16 -8.37 -6.56 -14.77
C GLU A 16 -7.22 -5.57 -14.98
N SER A 17 -7.53 -4.32 -15.31
CA SER A 17 -6.50 -3.30 -15.37
C SER A 17 -6.06 -2.93 -13.94
N PHE A 18 -4.87 -2.36 -13.82
CA PHE A 18 -4.38 -1.88 -12.53
C PHE A 18 -5.32 -0.84 -11.93
N ARG A 19 -5.82 0.06 -12.78
CA ARG A 19 -6.74 1.09 -12.35
C ARG A 19 -8.05 0.51 -11.82
N ASP A 20 -8.63 -0.43 -12.54
CA ASP A 20 -9.87 -1.07 -12.12
C ASP A 20 -9.67 -1.89 -10.86
N SER A 21 -8.51 -2.50 -10.71
CA SER A 21 -8.15 -3.26 -9.51
C SER A 21 -8.17 -2.39 -8.27
N VAL A 22 -7.52 -1.23 -8.30
CA VAL A 22 -7.47 -0.38 -7.12
C VAL A 22 -8.86 0.17 -6.79
N ILE A 23 -9.65 0.51 -7.78
CA ILE A 23 -11.02 0.98 -7.56
C ILE A 23 -11.86 -0.12 -6.89
N ARG A 24 -11.77 -1.34 -7.39
CA ARG A 24 -12.51 -2.48 -6.84
C ARG A 24 -12.06 -2.80 -5.42
N GLU A 25 -10.76 -2.88 -5.18
CA GLU A 25 -10.25 -3.23 -3.85
C GLU A 25 -10.63 -2.19 -2.80
N ILE A 26 -10.54 -0.91 -3.13
CA ILE A 26 -10.94 0.13 -2.21
C ILE A 26 -12.45 0.04 -1.91
N LYS A 27 -13.26 -0.26 -2.91
CA LYS A 27 -14.70 -0.44 -2.69
C LYS A 27 -14.97 -1.63 -1.77
N GLU A 28 -14.32 -2.74 -2.00
CA GLU A 28 -14.51 -3.95 -1.18
C GLU A 28 -14.06 -3.75 0.26
N GLU A 29 -12.91 -3.11 0.46
CA GLU A 29 -12.34 -2.97 1.80
C GLU A 29 -12.91 -1.81 2.59
N THR A 30 -13.30 -0.72 1.94
CA THR A 30 -13.66 0.51 2.63
C THR A 30 -15.07 1.00 2.36
N GLY A 31 -15.73 0.50 1.34
CA GLY A 31 -17.05 0.96 0.92
C GLY A 31 -17.02 2.23 0.08
N LEU A 32 -15.85 2.81 -0.15
CA LEU A 32 -15.76 4.06 -0.91
C LEU A 32 -15.62 3.81 -2.40
N ASP A 33 -16.26 4.67 -3.17
CA ASP A 33 -16.05 4.77 -4.62
C ASP A 33 -15.01 5.85 -4.87
N ILE A 34 -13.88 5.45 -5.44
CA ILE A 34 -12.82 6.42 -5.75
C ILE A 34 -12.82 6.74 -7.23
N PHE A 35 -12.38 7.94 -7.53
CA PHE A 35 -12.34 8.45 -8.90
C PHE A 35 -10.96 8.97 -9.24
N GLU A 36 -10.54 8.74 -10.47
CA GLU A 36 -9.27 9.24 -11.01
C GLU A 36 -8.07 8.92 -10.12
N PRO A 37 -7.88 7.64 -9.72
CA PRO A 37 -6.70 7.29 -8.95
C PRO A 37 -5.43 7.59 -9.74
N GLN A 38 -4.46 8.23 -9.09
CA GLN A 38 -3.22 8.64 -9.74
C GLN A 38 -2.11 7.69 -9.32
N PRO A 39 -1.41 7.05 -10.28
CA PRO A 39 -0.28 6.22 -9.92
C PRO A 39 0.84 7.09 -9.31
N CYS A 40 1.38 6.63 -8.20
CA CYS A 40 2.43 7.35 -7.49
C CYS A 40 3.79 6.68 -7.64
N GLY A 41 3.79 5.37 -7.82
CA GLY A 41 5.00 4.59 -7.85
C GLY A 41 4.72 3.17 -7.41
N PHE A 42 5.73 2.52 -6.90
CA PHE A 42 5.58 1.13 -6.49
C PHE A 42 6.56 0.77 -5.37
N LYS A 43 6.18 -0.27 -4.62
CA LYS A 43 7.02 -0.95 -3.66
C LYS A 43 7.32 -2.32 -4.24
N ASP A 44 8.57 -2.73 -4.22
CA ASP A 44 8.90 -4.07 -4.66
C ASP A 44 9.98 -4.67 -3.80
N TRP A 45 9.97 -5.99 -3.71
CA TRP A 45 10.96 -6.70 -2.92
C TRP A 45 11.19 -8.09 -3.48
N ILE A 46 12.34 -8.65 -3.09
CA ILE A 46 12.74 -9.99 -3.47
C ILE A 46 12.73 -10.86 -2.22
N GLN A 47 11.99 -11.97 -2.30
CA GLN A 47 11.91 -12.92 -1.21
C GLN A 47 13.12 -13.87 -1.21
N ASP A 48 13.27 -14.64 -0.14
CA ASP A 48 14.36 -15.59 0.01
C ASP A 48 14.46 -16.57 -1.16
N ASP A 49 13.32 -16.96 -1.72
CA ASP A 49 13.28 -17.91 -2.84
C ASP A 49 13.51 -17.26 -4.19
N GLY A 50 13.76 -15.96 -4.21
CA GLY A 50 13.97 -15.21 -5.45
C GLY A 50 12.69 -14.66 -6.06
N THR A 51 11.53 -14.92 -5.49
CA THR A 51 10.27 -14.38 -5.99
C THR A 51 10.24 -12.88 -5.81
N ARG A 52 9.82 -12.17 -6.85
CA ARG A 52 9.65 -10.72 -6.79
C ARG A 52 8.19 -10.38 -6.56
N TYR A 53 7.94 -9.53 -5.58
CA TYR A 53 6.62 -8.95 -5.34
C TYR A 53 6.63 -7.49 -5.72
N ILE A 54 5.54 -7.05 -6.33
CA ILE A 54 5.37 -5.66 -6.76
C ILE A 54 4.02 -5.17 -6.26
N VAL A 55 4.04 -4.06 -5.55
CA VAL A 55 2.82 -3.39 -5.08
C VAL A 55 2.75 -2.03 -5.76
N LEU A 56 1.70 -1.82 -6.52
CA LEU A 56 1.47 -0.56 -7.21
C LEU A 56 0.77 0.41 -6.26
N LEU A 57 1.23 1.65 -6.22
CA LEU A 57 0.75 2.65 -5.28
C LEU A 57 -0.05 3.73 -6.01
N TYR A 58 -1.23 4.02 -5.49
CA TYR A 58 -2.13 5.02 -6.06
C TYR A 58 -2.60 5.97 -4.97
N LYS A 59 -2.98 7.18 -5.38
CA LYS A 59 -3.63 8.14 -4.49
C LYS A 59 -4.76 8.85 -5.21
N THR A 60 -5.73 9.32 -4.45
CA THR A 60 -6.80 10.16 -4.97
C THR A 60 -7.39 10.98 -3.84
N ASN A 61 -7.91 12.15 -4.19
CA ASN A 61 -8.73 12.95 -3.28
C ASN A 61 -10.18 13.03 -3.75
N LYS A 62 -10.54 12.23 -4.75
CA LYS A 62 -11.88 12.21 -5.32
C LYS A 62 -12.56 10.91 -4.95
N PHE A 63 -13.55 11.01 -4.09
CA PHE A 63 -14.27 9.82 -3.62
C PHE A 63 -15.68 10.19 -3.19
N SER A 64 -16.53 9.17 -3.11
CA SER A 64 -17.89 9.31 -2.59
C SER A 64 -18.23 8.08 -1.76
N GLY A 65 -19.35 8.15 -1.06
CA GLY A 65 -19.80 7.05 -0.23
C GLY A 65 -19.39 7.23 1.23
N THR A 66 -19.71 6.24 2.02
CA THR A 66 -19.43 6.24 3.46
C THR A 66 -18.45 5.12 3.79
N LEU A 67 -17.42 5.48 4.55
CA LEU A 67 -16.43 4.52 5.01
C LEU A 67 -17.10 3.45 5.86
N ARG A 68 -16.81 2.19 5.57
CA ARG A 68 -17.30 1.06 6.36
C ARG A 68 -16.26 -0.04 6.41
N SER A 69 -16.20 -0.70 7.53
CA SER A 69 -15.31 -1.84 7.71
C SER A 69 -15.87 -3.06 6.98
N SER A 70 -14.99 -3.97 6.62
CA SER A 70 -15.33 -5.23 5.97
C SER A 70 -14.88 -6.40 6.84
N GLU A 71 -15.10 -7.63 6.36
CA GLU A 71 -14.60 -8.83 7.02
C GLU A 71 -13.08 -8.87 7.07
N GLU A 72 -12.42 -8.14 6.17
CA GLU A 72 -10.97 -8.11 6.10
C GLU A 72 -10.34 -7.23 7.17
N GLY A 73 -11.13 -6.35 7.78
CA GLY A 73 -10.62 -5.53 8.86
C GLY A 73 -11.40 -4.25 9.09
N HIS A 74 -11.02 -3.58 10.16
CA HIS A 74 -11.58 -2.29 10.52
C HIS A 74 -10.85 -1.18 9.77
N VAL A 75 -11.61 -0.27 9.16
CA VAL A 75 -11.04 0.86 8.43
C VAL A 75 -11.52 2.17 9.06
N PHE A 76 -10.65 3.18 9.00
CA PHE A 76 -10.96 4.48 9.58
C PHE A 76 -10.13 5.56 8.90
N TRP A 77 -10.59 6.80 9.01
CA TRP A 77 -9.84 7.95 8.54
C TRP A 77 -8.76 8.31 9.54
N LEU A 78 -7.61 8.69 9.03
CA LEU A 78 -6.50 9.15 9.86
C LEU A 78 -6.02 10.50 9.33
N ASP A 79 -5.98 11.51 10.20
CA ASP A 79 -5.49 12.83 9.81
C ASP A 79 -4.00 12.79 9.50
N ARG A 80 -3.60 13.56 8.51
CA ARG A 80 -2.19 13.65 8.11
C ARG A 80 -1.28 13.97 9.30
N LYS A 81 -1.73 14.84 10.18
CA LYS A 81 -0.95 15.26 11.37
C LYS A 81 -0.68 14.12 12.35
N ASP A 82 -1.48 13.06 12.31
CA ASP A 82 -1.36 11.94 13.24
C ASP A 82 -0.53 10.79 12.66
N LEU A 83 -0.05 10.92 11.44
CA LEU A 83 0.68 9.84 10.76
C LEU A 83 1.99 9.48 11.45
N ASP A 84 2.70 10.47 11.99
CA ASP A 84 4.00 10.20 12.63
C ASP A 84 3.88 9.34 13.87
N GLU A 85 2.74 9.42 14.57
CA GLU A 85 2.49 8.64 15.78
C GLU A 85 1.70 7.38 15.50
N ALA A 86 1.28 7.16 14.26
CA ALA A 86 0.48 5.99 13.90
C ALA A 86 1.32 4.72 14.00
N ASN A 87 0.67 3.65 14.43
CA ASN A 87 1.31 2.35 14.56
C ASN A 87 1.24 1.59 13.24
N PHE A 88 2.00 2.06 12.24
CA PHE A 88 2.12 1.36 10.97
C PHE A 88 2.97 0.12 11.12
N ILE A 89 2.54 -0.95 10.45
CA ILE A 89 3.33 -2.17 10.37
C ILE A 89 4.01 -2.26 9.01
N TRP A 90 4.99 -3.14 8.94
CA TRP A 90 5.84 -3.33 7.76
C TRP A 90 6.47 -2.00 7.36
N ASP A 91 6.53 -1.71 6.08
CA ASP A 91 7.20 -0.52 5.56
C ASP A 91 6.20 0.58 5.18
N MET A 92 5.01 0.56 5.76
CA MET A 92 3.93 1.48 5.37
C MET A 92 4.30 2.96 5.56
N ARG A 93 5.11 3.25 6.58
CA ARG A 93 5.53 4.63 6.85
C ARG A 93 6.42 5.18 5.73
N GLU A 94 7.32 4.35 5.20
CA GLU A 94 8.24 4.76 4.15
C GLU A 94 7.51 5.07 2.84
N LEU A 95 6.35 4.45 2.63
CA LEU A 95 5.55 4.71 1.44
C LEU A 95 5.03 6.13 1.37
N MET A 96 4.94 6.82 2.51
CA MET A 96 4.46 8.21 2.54
C MET A 96 5.30 9.14 1.68
N GLU A 97 6.61 8.91 1.59
CA GLU A 97 7.46 9.73 0.72
C GLU A 97 7.08 9.56 -0.74
N ILE A 98 6.69 8.36 -1.14
CA ILE A 98 6.27 8.10 -2.51
C ILE A 98 4.91 8.73 -2.79
N PHE A 99 3.98 8.64 -1.82
CA PHE A 99 2.66 9.24 -1.98
C PHE A 99 2.70 10.77 -2.04
N GLU A 100 3.59 11.39 -1.28
CA GLU A 100 3.53 12.84 -1.05
C GLU A 100 4.52 13.66 -1.88
N THR A 101 5.48 13.02 -2.55
CA THR A 101 6.46 13.76 -3.36
C THR A 101 6.57 13.15 -4.74
N ASP A 102 7.02 13.96 -5.70
CA ASP A 102 7.36 13.48 -7.04
C ASP A 102 8.83 13.09 -7.14
N GLN A 103 9.54 13.13 -6.03
CA GLN A 103 10.97 12.91 -5.99
C GLN A 103 11.34 11.42 -6.06
N TYR A 104 10.47 10.57 -5.52
CA TYR A 104 10.71 9.14 -5.44
C TYR A 104 9.55 8.38 -6.06
N SER A 105 9.85 7.29 -6.75
CA SER A 105 8.83 6.43 -7.36
C SER A 105 8.93 4.97 -6.98
N GLU A 106 10.00 4.59 -6.28
CA GLU A 106 10.19 3.20 -5.93
C GLU A 106 10.75 3.05 -4.52
N PHE A 107 10.19 2.09 -3.77
CA PHE A 107 10.74 1.61 -2.52
C PHE A 107 11.10 0.14 -2.70
N PHE A 108 12.39 -0.17 -2.67
CA PHE A 108 12.89 -1.52 -2.94
C PHE A 108 13.67 -2.07 -1.75
N PHE A 109 13.48 -3.37 -1.48
CA PHE A 109 14.31 -4.07 -0.50
C PHE A 109 14.47 -5.55 -0.88
N GLU A 110 15.42 -6.22 -0.25
CA GLU A 110 15.71 -7.62 -0.50
C GLU A 110 15.92 -8.35 0.83
N TYR A 111 15.28 -9.51 0.98
CA TYR A 111 15.53 -10.39 2.12
C TYR A 111 16.72 -11.30 1.82
N LYS A 112 17.58 -11.52 2.81
CA LYS A 112 18.73 -12.42 2.69
C LYS A 112 18.80 -13.36 3.88
N ASN A 113 19.54 -14.46 3.68
CA ASN A 113 19.86 -15.46 4.70
C ASN A 113 18.68 -16.25 5.20
N GLY A 114 17.59 -16.28 4.46
CA GLY A 114 16.42 -17.04 4.82
C GLY A 114 15.74 -16.61 6.11
N GLU A 115 16.11 -15.46 6.66
CA GLU A 115 15.54 -14.98 7.90
C GLU A 115 14.34 -14.07 7.63
N HIS A 116 13.26 -14.33 8.33
CA HIS A 116 12.07 -13.50 8.26
C HIS A 116 12.39 -12.08 8.71
N GLY A 117 12.13 -11.14 7.83
CA GLY A 117 12.28 -9.73 8.15
C GLY A 117 13.71 -9.22 8.07
N ALA A 118 14.66 -10.04 7.65
CA ALA A 118 16.01 -9.57 7.43
C ALA A 118 16.06 -8.77 6.14
N ILE A 119 16.18 -7.46 6.25
CA ILE A 119 16.26 -6.56 5.10
C ILE A 119 17.73 -6.20 4.91
N VAL A 120 18.28 -6.58 3.76
CA VAL A 120 19.68 -6.37 3.47
C VAL A 120 19.92 -5.07 2.72
N GLU A 121 18.97 -4.70 1.87
CA GLU A 121 19.09 -3.48 1.08
C GLU A 121 17.74 -2.79 1.06
N VAL A 122 17.72 -1.51 1.39
CA VAL A 122 16.53 -0.68 1.38
C VAL A 122 16.86 0.61 0.65
N GLY A 123 15.99 1.01 -0.27
CA GLY A 123 16.20 2.24 -1.01
C GLY A 123 14.88 2.88 -1.41
N VAL A 124 14.89 4.20 -1.49
CA VAL A 124 13.81 4.99 -2.03
C VAL A 124 14.37 5.78 -3.19
N HIS A 125 13.83 5.53 -4.39
CA HIS A 125 14.39 6.07 -5.62
C HIS A 125 13.39 6.91 -6.39
#